data_239046925655d68882e65691da3bb592
#
_entry.id   239046925655d68882e65691da3bb592
#
_cell.length_a   1.000
_cell.length_b   1.000
_cell.length_c   1.000
_cell.angle_alpha   90.00
_cell.angle_beta   90.00
_cell.angle_gamma   90.00
#
_symmetry.space_group_name_H-M   'P 1'
#
loop_
_entity.id
_entity.type
_entity.pdbx_description
1 polymer ?
#
loop_
_entity_poly.entity_id
_entity_poly.type
_entity_poly.pdbx_seq_one_letter_code
_entity_poly.pdbx_strand_id
1 'polypeptide(L)'
;MNKHESVSAKGELHSVDQVLFNDHASPMWEAAMRLHRSHVNSTTPHFGPLLYWWARAIGACNVMEIGVAQGYTSWFLAEAVKDNGVRYGFKGRYVAVDIGDKSALFQPMIDDGLPIEVWTMDSKDIICAPSGGQGVIQPGTFDLIFQDGWHNTKFCLNELKYIYPALKPKGDGYLVAHDVYSWCEEYYKIILNDPQYKWESIRLMNNYGLAIMRKMEGYDYNKVHWPQGDQPAEDGYVQ
;
A
#
# COMPACT_ATOMS: atom_id res chain seq x y z
N MET A 1 24.80 4.40 19.65
CA MET A 1 23.48 4.54 19.00
C MET A 1 22.93 5.90 19.37
N ASN A 2 23.11 6.90 18.48
CA ASN A 2 22.60 8.25 18.74
C ASN A 2 21.09 8.25 18.45
N LYS A 3 20.30 8.42 19.50
CA LYS A 3 18.89 8.77 19.35
C LYS A 3 18.85 10.19 18.80
N HIS A 4 18.29 10.37 17.61
CA HIS A 4 17.93 11.69 17.12
C HIS A 4 16.72 12.16 17.92
N GLU A 5 16.95 12.95 18.94
CA GLU A 5 15.94 13.61 19.73
C GLU A 5 15.68 14.97 19.11
N SER A 6 14.46 15.23 18.64
CA SER A 6 14.05 16.57 18.27
C SER A 6 13.46 17.27 19.50
N VAL A 7 13.92 18.47 19.77
CA VAL A 7 13.44 19.30 20.90
C VAL A 7 12.36 20.25 20.38
N SER A 8 11.17 20.21 20.96
CA SER A 8 10.13 21.18 20.68
C SER A 8 10.53 22.59 21.16
N ALA A 9 9.89 23.62 20.64
CA ALA A 9 10.08 25.00 21.09
C ALA A 9 9.81 25.22 22.60
N LYS A 10 9.19 24.24 23.28
CA LYS A 10 8.95 24.22 24.72
C LYS A 10 9.92 23.30 25.50
N GLY A 11 10.92 22.74 24.83
CA GLY A 11 11.90 21.85 25.48
C GLY A 11 11.36 20.44 25.79
N GLU A 12 10.20 20.06 25.33
CA GLU A 12 9.63 18.73 25.49
C GLU A 12 10.25 17.78 24.44
N LEU A 13 10.75 16.64 24.91
CA LEU A 13 11.24 15.55 24.05
C LEU A 13 10.03 14.75 23.53
N HIS A 14 9.80 14.82 22.24
CA HIS A 14 8.81 14.00 21.58
C HIS A 14 9.47 12.79 20.92
N SER A 15 8.82 11.63 20.99
CA SER A 15 9.22 10.49 20.18
C SER A 15 9.07 10.84 18.69
N VAL A 16 9.86 10.18 17.82
CA VAL A 16 9.74 10.37 16.36
C VAL A 16 8.29 10.16 15.90
N ASP A 17 7.59 9.22 16.54
CA ASP A 17 6.17 8.94 16.28
C ASP A 17 5.27 10.15 16.61
N GLN A 18 5.55 10.86 17.71
CA GLN A 18 4.79 12.06 18.08
C GLN A 18 5.05 13.22 17.11
N VAL A 19 6.28 13.38 16.62
CA VAL A 19 6.62 14.44 15.66
C VAL A 19 6.00 14.18 14.30
N LEU A 20 5.98 12.94 13.83
CA LEU A 20 5.41 12.58 12.53
C LEU A 20 3.88 12.63 12.50
N PHE A 21 3.21 12.51 13.66
CA PHE A 21 1.76 12.31 13.73
C PHE A 21 1.01 13.37 14.54
N ASN A 22 1.69 14.27 15.25
CA ASN A 22 1.03 15.31 16.05
C ASN A 22 0.25 16.35 15.21
N ASP A 23 0.64 16.57 13.96
CA ASP A 23 -0.10 17.47 13.05
C ASP A 23 -1.33 16.80 12.41
N HIS A 24 -1.50 15.50 12.65
CA HIS A 24 -2.60 14.71 12.13
C HIS A 24 -3.51 14.14 13.24
N ALA A 25 -3.82 14.98 14.25
CA ALA A 25 -4.97 14.72 15.12
C ALA A 25 -6.27 14.88 14.33
N SER A 26 -6.34 14.24 13.15
CA SER A 26 -7.56 14.15 12.38
C SER A 26 -8.50 13.15 13.07
N PRO A 27 -9.82 13.34 12.99
CA PRO A 27 -10.80 12.35 13.43
C PRO A 27 -10.51 10.96 12.85
N MET A 28 -9.90 10.90 11.67
CA MET A 28 -9.44 9.69 11.00
C MET A 28 -8.37 8.93 11.79
N TRP A 29 -7.30 9.61 12.22
CA TRP A 29 -6.25 8.99 13.02
C TRP A 29 -6.80 8.41 14.32
N GLU A 30 -7.63 9.16 15.02
CA GLU A 30 -8.26 8.69 16.25
C GLU A 30 -9.19 7.48 16.02
N ALA A 31 -9.94 7.48 14.91
CA ALA A 31 -10.79 6.35 14.54
C ALA A 31 -9.97 5.11 14.19
N ALA A 32 -8.91 5.28 13.40
CA ALA A 32 -7.98 4.20 13.05
C ALA A 32 -7.27 3.63 14.29
N MET A 33 -6.83 4.49 15.21
CA MET A 33 -6.19 4.06 16.47
C MET A 33 -7.18 3.40 17.43
N ARG A 34 -8.45 3.79 17.41
CA ARG A 34 -9.51 3.09 18.17
C ARG A 34 -9.73 1.68 17.62
N LEU A 35 -9.82 1.53 16.29
CA LEU A 35 -9.90 0.24 15.62
C LEU A 35 -8.70 -0.65 15.97
N HIS A 36 -7.48 -0.11 15.91
CA HIS A 36 -6.27 -0.84 16.27
C HIS A 36 -6.28 -1.31 17.73
N ARG A 37 -6.65 -0.45 18.69
CA ARG A 37 -6.67 -0.78 20.12
C ARG A 37 -7.71 -1.83 20.49
N SER A 38 -8.76 -1.98 19.69
CA SER A 38 -9.82 -2.98 19.92
C SER A 38 -9.44 -4.39 19.46
N HIS A 39 -8.32 -4.54 18.70
CA HIS A 39 -7.97 -5.81 18.05
C HIS A 39 -6.49 -6.14 18.21
N VAL A 40 -6.20 -7.11 19.08
CA VAL A 40 -4.83 -7.55 19.45
C VAL A 40 -4.05 -8.17 18.28
N ASN A 41 -4.73 -8.56 17.20
CA ASN A 41 -4.17 -9.29 16.05
C ASN A 41 -4.18 -8.48 14.73
N SER A 42 -4.38 -7.17 14.77
CA SER A 42 -4.28 -6.36 13.54
C SER A 42 -2.83 -6.04 13.21
N THR A 43 -2.60 -5.73 11.93
CA THR A 43 -1.36 -5.15 11.40
C THR A 43 -0.76 -4.13 12.39
N THR A 44 0.56 -4.10 12.52
CA THR A 44 1.21 -3.14 13.42
C THR A 44 0.72 -1.70 13.19
N PRO A 45 0.57 -0.90 14.26
CA PRO A 45 0.08 0.47 14.17
C PRO A 45 0.82 1.36 13.18
N HIS A 46 2.10 1.04 12.91
CA HIS A 46 2.95 1.83 12.03
C HIS A 46 2.70 1.59 10.53
N PHE A 47 2.11 0.47 10.15
CA PHE A 47 1.91 0.17 8.73
C PHE A 47 0.79 0.99 8.10
N GLY A 48 -0.27 1.30 8.81
CA GLY A 48 -1.34 2.15 8.28
C GLY A 48 -0.82 3.50 7.80
N PRO A 49 -0.17 4.32 8.67
CA PRO A 49 0.46 5.59 8.26
C PRO A 49 1.50 5.43 7.16
N LEU A 50 2.34 4.38 7.22
CA LEU A 50 3.34 4.12 6.18
C LEU A 50 2.67 3.89 4.82
N LEU A 51 1.61 3.07 4.77
CA LEU A 51 0.85 2.78 3.55
C LEU A 51 0.16 4.03 3.01
N TYR A 52 -0.41 4.87 3.89
CA TYR A 52 -0.97 6.17 3.49
C TYR A 52 0.09 7.03 2.79
N TRP A 53 1.23 7.27 3.45
CA TRP A 53 2.27 8.12 2.88
C TRP A 53 2.89 7.53 1.62
N TRP A 54 3.04 6.20 1.55
CA TRP A 54 3.51 5.55 0.34
C TRP A 54 2.54 5.74 -0.82
N ALA A 55 1.25 5.46 -0.61
CA ALA A 55 0.21 5.67 -1.61
C ALA A 55 0.13 7.14 -2.06
N ARG A 56 0.32 8.10 -1.13
CA ARG A 56 0.41 9.53 -1.43
C ARG A 56 1.64 9.87 -2.28
N ALA A 57 2.79 9.33 -1.93
CA ALA A 57 4.06 9.62 -2.60
C ALA A 57 4.07 9.13 -4.07
N ILE A 58 3.51 7.93 -4.31
CA ILE A 58 3.40 7.39 -5.68
C ILE A 58 2.18 7.92 -6.45
N GLY A 59 1.33 8.74 -5.83
CA GLY A 59 0.12 9.27 -6.46
C GLY A 59 -0.95 8.21 -6.74
N ALA A 60 -1.01 7.14 -5.94
CA ALA A 60 -1.94 6.03 -6.16
C ALA A 60 -3.40 6.49 -6.10
N CYS A 61 -4.16 6.18 -7.14
CA CYS A 61 -5.58 6.52 -7.25
C CYS A 61 -6.48 5.31 -7.47
N ASN A 62 -5.90 4.20 -7.92
CA ASN A 62 -6.58 2.91 -8.01
C ASN A 62 -5.82 1.92 -7.11
N VAL A 63 -6.42 1.61 -5.97
CA VAL A 63 -5.82 0.75 -4.95
C VAL A 63 -6.74 -0.44 -4.68
N MET A 64 -6.15 -1.61 -4.47
CA MET A 64 -6.87 -2.81 -4.00
C MET A 64 -6.22 -3.31 -2.72
N GLU A 65 -7.03 -3.77 -1.79
CA GLU A 65 -6.60 -4.51 -0.60
C GLU A 65 -7.24 -5.89 -0.59
N ILE A 66 -6.42 -6.91 -0.35
CA ILE A 66 -6.85 -8.30 -0.22
C ILE A 66 -6.62 -8.71 1.22
N GLY A 67 -7.72 -9.05 1.93
CA GLY A 67 -7.68 -9.31 3.36
C GLY A 67 -7.83 -8.02 4.17
N VAL A 68 -9.08 -7.71 4.49
CA VAL A 68 -9.45 -6.45 5.17
C VAL A 68 -9.41 -6.55 6.68
N ALA A 69 -9.67 -7.74 7.23
CA ALA A 69 -9.80 -7.98 8.66
C ALA A 69 -10.74 -6.96 9.35
N GLN A 70 -10.20 -6.01 10.11
CA GLN A 70 -10.95 -4.98 10.84
C GLN A 70 -10.90 -3.59 10.18
N GLY A 71 -10.34 -3.49 8.96
CA GLY A 71 -10.33 -2.26 8.19
C GLY A 71 -9.31 -1.21 8.62
N TYR A 72 -8.31 -1.60 9.43
CA TYR A 72 -7.29 -0.66 9.89
C TYR A 72 -6.47 -0.07 8.74
N THR A 73 -5.83 -0.92 7.94
CA THR A 73 -5.07 -0.52 6.75
C THR A 73 -5.95 0.08 5.67
N SER A 74 -7.16 -0.46 5.55
CA SER A 74 -8.17 0.00 4.59
C SER A 74 -8.49 1.48 4.73
N TRP A 75 -8.63 1.95 5.97
CA TRP A 75 -8.89 3.36 6.26
C TRP A 75 -7.79 4.26 5.68
N PHE A 76 -6.53 3.94 5.96
CA PHE A 76 -5.37 4.72 5.50
C PHE A 76 -5.24 4.72 3.99
N LEU A 77 -5.42 3.57 3.36
CA LEU A 77 -5.33 3.45 1.91
C LEU A 77 -6.47 4.19 1.20
N ALA A 78 -7.71 4.07 1.70
CA ALA A 78 -8.86 4.76 1.12
C ALA A 78 -8.77 6.29 1.24
N GLU A 79 -8.27 6.81 2.38
CA GLU A 79 -7.99 8.25 2.54
C GLU A 79 -6.88 8.73 1.60
N ALA A 80 -5.80 7.96 1.45
CA ALA A 80 -4.75 8.32 0.50
C ALA A 80 -5.29 8.43 -0.94
N VAL A 81 -6.17 7.50 -1.33
CA VAL A 81 -6.84 7.50 -2.65
C VAL A 81 -7.75 8.73 -2.81
N LYS A 82 -8.56 9.07 -1.80
CA LYS A 82 -9.40 10.28 -1.78
C LYS A 82 -8.56 11.54 -1.96
N ASP A 83 -7.52 11.68 -1.15
CA ASP A 83 -6.63 12.84 -1.18
C ASP A 83 -5.86 12.98 -2.50
N ASN A 84 -5.43 11.86 -3.11
CA ASN A 84 -4.83 11.87 -4.42
C ASN A 84 -5.85 12.27 -5.49
N GLY A 85 -7.08 11.76 -5.40
CA GLY A 85 -8.18 12.16 -6.27
C GLY A 85 -8.42 13.67 -6.25
N VAL A 86 -8.47 14.27 -5.07
CA VAL A 86 -8.59 15.74 -4.89
C VAL A 86 -7.38 16.46 -5.50
N ARG A 87 -6.16 15.99 -5.20
CA ARG A 87 -4.92 16.61 -5.69
C ARG A 87 -4.82 16.63 -7.21
N TYR A 88 -5.21 15.55 -7.87
CA TYR A 88 -5.05 15.38 -9.31
C TYR A 88 -6.33 15.64 -10.11
N GLY A 89 -7.45 15.97 -9.44
CA GLY A 89 -8.71 16.35 -10.08
C GLY A 89 -9.48 15.19 -10.71
N PHE A 90 -9.37 13.99 -10.15
CA PHE A 90 -10.15 12.83 -10.63
C PHE A 90 -10.66 11.96 -9.47
N LYS A 91 -11.62 11.08 -9.79
CA LYS A 91 -12.21 10.18 -8.80
C LYS A 91 -11.29 8.99 -8.58
N GLY A 92 -10.75 8.87 -7.36
CA GLY A 92 -10.01 7.68 -6.95
C GLY A 92 -10.92 6.46 -6.78
N ARG A 93 -10.33 5.27 -6.73
CA ARG A 93 -11.00 3.99 -6.50
C ARG A 93 -10.20 3.14 -5.52
N TYR A 94 -10.84 2.73 -4.43
CA TYR A 94 -10.29 1.77 -3.49
C TYR A 94 -11.18 0.53 -3.44
N VAL A 95 -10.61 -0.65 -3.69
CA VAL A 95 -11.33 -1.93 -3.71
C VAL A 95 -10.88 -2.76 -2.51
N ALA A 96 -11.83 -3.05 -1.62
CA ALA A 96 -11.64 -3.90 -0.45
C ALA A 96 -12.16 -5.31 -0.75
N VAL A 97 -11.28 -6.31 -0.72
CA VAL A 97 -11.63 -7.72 -0.97
C VAL A 97 -11.49 -8.51 0.31
N ASP A 98 -12.57 -9.17 0.74
CA ASP A 98 -12.56 -10.08 1.88
C ASP A 98 -13.60 -11.19 1.66
N ILE A 99 -13.33 -12.39 2.21
CA ILE A 99 -14.28 -13.50 2.15
C ILE A 99 -15.50 -13.25 3.03
N GLY A 100 -15.35 -12.49 4.12
CA GLY A 100 -16.43 -12.04 4.98
C GLY A 100 -17.06 -10.75 4.49
N ASP A 101 -18.35 -10.59 4.64
CA ASP A 101 -19.03 -9.33 4.33
C ASP A 101 -18.52 -8.20 5.25
N LYS A 102 -17.93 -7.18 4.64
CA LYS A 102 -17.39 -5.98 5.30
C LYS A 102 -18.23 -4.72 5.03
N SER A 103 -19.38 -4.86 4.41
CA SER A 103 -20.23 -3.73 4.03
C SER A 103 -20.58 -2.84 5.23
N ALA A 104 -20.99 -3.44 6.35
CA ALA A 104 -21.31 -2.70 7.58
C ALA A 104 -20.09 -1.97 8.18
N LEU A 105 -18.88 -2.54 8.04
CA LEU A 105 -17.63 -1.91 8.49
C LEU A 105 -17.32 -0.67 7.66
N PHE A 106 -17.52 -0.73 6.35
CA PHE A 106 -17.15 0.35 5.44
C PHE A 106 -18.24 1.41 5.25
N GLN A 107 -19.50 1.11 5.60
CA GLN A 107 -20.61 2.05 5.35
C GLN A 107 -20.34 3.45 5.95
N PRO A 108 -19.89 3.60 7.21
CA PRO A 108 -19.57 4.92 7.75
C PRO A 108 -18.48 5.66 6.96
N MET A 109 -17.47 4.93 6.47
CA MET A 109 -16.37 5.49 5.68
C MET A 109 -16.87 5.95 4.30
N ILE A 110 -17.78 5.20 3.69
CA ILE A 110 -18.42 5.54 2.40
C ILE A 110 -19.31 6.77 2.58
N ASP A 111 -20.07 6.85 3.67
CA ASP A 111 -20.92 8.00 4.00
C ASP A 111 -20.08 9.28 4.22
N ASP A 112 -18.86 9.14 4.74
CA ASP A 112 -17.86 10.21 4.88
C ASP A 112 -17.13 10.53 3.55
N GLY A 113 -17.54 9.89 2.45
CA GLY A 113 -17.07 10.18 1.09
C GLY A 113 -15.77 9.49 0.70
N LEU A 114 -15.37 8.40 1.38
CA LEU A 114 -14.26 7.57 0.92
C LEU A 114 -14.67 6.77 -0.33
N PRO A 115 -13.78 6.63 -1.34
CA PRO A 115 -14.09 6.00 -2.61
C PRO A 115 -13.98 4.47 -2.54
N ILE A 116 -14.68 3.85 -1.58
CA ILE A 116 -14.59 2.43 -1.26
C ILE A 116 -15.59 1.60 -2.05
N GLU A 117 -15.11 0.53 -2.65
CA GLU A 117 -15.88 -0.54 -3.28
C GLU A 117 -15.60 -1.85 -2.52
N VAL A 118 -16.63 -2.50 -1.99
CA VAL A 118 -16.49 -3.73 -1.20
C VAL A 118 -16.79 -4.94 -2.08
N TRP A 119 -15.88 -5.89 -2.15
CA TRP A 119 -16.04 -7.18 -2.81
C TRP A 119 -16.03 -8.30 -1.77
N THR A 120 -17.20 -8.83 -1.46
CA THR A 120 -17.37 -10.00 -0.59
C THR A 120 -17.19 -11.26 -1.42
N MET A 121 -15.97 -11.78 -1.46
CA MET A 121 -15.62 -12.96 -2.25
C MET A 121 -14.29 -13.57 -1.81
N ASP A 122 -14.08 -14.83 -2.17
CA ASP A 122 -12.75 -15.46 -2.04
C ASP A 122 -11.81 -14.85 -3.09
N SER A 123 -10.65 -14.38 -2.67
CA SER A 123 -9.68 -13.73 -3.57
C SER A 123 -9.15 -14.65 -4.66
N LYS A 124 -9.18 -15.99 -4.45
CA LYS A 124 -8.80 -16.95 -5.49
C LYS A 124 -9.73 -16.93 -6.72
N ASP A 125 -10.96 -16.41 -6.57
CA ASP A 125 -11.96 -16.34 -7.63
C ASP A 125 -11.87 -15.04 -8.44
N ILE A 126 -10.95 -14.16 -8.09
CA ILE A 126 -10.62 -12.96 -8.88
C ILE A 126 -9.92 -13.39 -10.17
N ILE A 127 -10.31 -12.79 -11.28
CA ILE A 127 -9.67 -13.00 -12.57
C ILE A 127 -9.19 -11.67 -13.17
N CYS A 128 -8.10 -11.72 -13.92
CA CYS A 128 -7.63 -10.56 -14.68
C CYS A 128 -8.01 -10.75 -16.15
N ALA A 129 -8.94 -9.93 -16.64
CA ALA A 129 -9.47 -10.01 -18.01
C ALA A 129 -9.84 -8.63 -18.57
N PRO A 130 -9.92 -8.46 -19.91
CA PRO A 130 -10.25 -7.17 -20.53
C PRO A 130 -11.68 -6.69 -20.28
N SER A 131 -12.61 -7.58 -19.94
CA SER A 131 -14.02 -7.24 -19.66
C SER A 131 -14.26 -7.20 -18.17
N GLY A 132 -14.97 -6.17 -17.67
CA GLY A 132 -15.16 -5.94 -16.24
C GLY A 132 -16.43 -6.56 -15.66
N GLY A 133 -16.49 -6.61 -14.34
CA GLY A 133 -17.56 -7.09 -13.46
C GLY A 133 -17.02 -7.25 -12.06
N GLN A 134 -17.87 -7.56 -11.08
CA GLN A 134 -17.38 -7.90 -9.74
C GLN A 134 -16.48 -9.13 -9.84
N GLY A 135 -15.30 -9.08 -9.17
CA GLY A 135 -14.30 -10.14 -9.27
C GLY A 135 -13.48 -10.14 -10.56
N VAL A 136 -13.72 -9.21 -11.49
CA VAL A 136 -12.93 -9.08 -12.73
C VAL A 136 -12.11 -7.82 -12.70
N ILE A 137 -10.80 -7.98 -12.84
CA ILE A 137 -9.84 -6.87 -12.87
C ILE A 137 -9.30 -6.72 -14.30
N GLN A 138 -9.21 -5.49 -14.78
CA GLN A 138 -8.55 -5.22 -16.06
C GLN A 138 -7.03 -5.15 -15.89
N PRO A 139 -6.23 -5.63 -16.87
CA PRO A 139 -4.78 -5.48 -16.85
C PRO A 139 -4.35 -4.01 -16.73
N GLY A 140 -3.30 -3.75 -15.94
CA GLY A 140 -2.73 -2.41 -15.79
C GLY A 140 -3.63 -1.37 -15.11
N THR A 141 -4.59 -1.82 -14.29
CA THR A 141 -5.56 -0.92 -13.63
C THR A 141 -5.03 -0.30 -12.36
N PHE A 142 -4.34 -1.09 -11.52
CA PHE A 142 -3.99 -0.68 -10.17
C PHE A 142 -2.61 -0.04 -10.07
N ASP A 143 -2.56 1.07 -9.34
CA ASP A 143 -1.32 1.72 -8.91
C ASP A 143 -0.67 0.96 -7.75
N LEU A 144 -1.51 0.44 -6.85
CA LEU A 144 -1.07 -0.29 -5.68
C LEU A 144 -2.06 -1.42 -5.35
N ILE A 145 -1.52 -2.62 -5.05
CA ILE A 145 -2.28 -3.73 -4.46
C ILE A 145 -1.62 -4.09 -3.14
N PHE A 146 -2.37 -4.06 -2.04
CA PHE A 146 -1.95 -4.54 -0.73
C PHE A 146 -2.47 -5.96 -0.52
N GLN A 147 -1.54 -6.90 -0.36
CA GLN A 147 -1.81 -8.33 -0.17
C GLN A 147 -1.56 -8.70 1.28
N ASP A 148 -2.63 -8.91 2.04
CA ASP A 148 -2.65 -9.28 3.45
C ASP A 148 -3.79 -10.29 3.75
N GLY A 149 -4.05 -11.19 2.80
CA GLY A 149 -5.10 -12.20 2.88
C GLY A 149 -4.66 -13.46 3.64
N TRP A 150 -4.84 -14.62 3.03
CA TRP A 150 -4.46 -15.88 3.65
C TRP A 150 -2.94 -16.10 3.59
N HIS A 151 -2.30 -16.21 4.75
CA HIS A 151 -0.85 -16.35 4.92
C HIS A 151 -0.35 -17.75 4.55
N ASN A 152 -0.50 -18.14 3.29
CA ASN A 152 -0.05 -19.42 2.75
C ASN A 152 0.60 -19.21 1.39
N THR A 153 1.84 -19.70 1.23
CA THR A 153 2.66 -19.56 0.02
C THR A 153 1.89 -19.92 -1.26
N LYS A 154 1.23 -21.08 -1.28
CA LYS A 154 0.49 -21.54 -2.47
C LYS A 154 -0.69 -20.63 -2.80
N PHE A 155 -1.38 -20.13 -1.79
CA PHE A 155 -2.51 -19.23 -1.95
C PHE A 155 -2.05 -17.86 -2.48
N CYS A 156 -1.01 -17.29 -1.89
CA CYS A 156 -0.41 -16.02 -2.33
C CYS A 156 0.12 -16.10 -3.78
N LEU A 157 0.75 -17.22 -4.16
CA LEU A 157 1.18 -17.46 -5.54
C LEU A 157 0.00 -17.58 -6.51
N ASN A 158 -1.14 -18.09 -6.05
CA ASN A 158 -2.35 -18.15 -6.86
C ASN A 158 -2.96 -16.78 -7.10
N GLU A 159 -2.97 -15.94 -6.08
CA GLU A 159 -3.38 -14.54 -6.19
C GLU A 159 -2.47 -13.74 -7.13
N LEU A 160 -1.16 -13.99 -7.12
CA LEU A 160 -0.20 -13.29 -7.97
C LEU A 160 -0.50 -13.40 -9.47
N LYS A 161 -1.19 -14.48 -9.90
CA LYS A 161 -1.57 -14.67 -11.31
C LYS A 161 -2.47 -13.56 -11.86
N TYR A 162 -3.28 -12.95 -11.01
CA TYR A 162 -4.09 -11.79 -11.39
C TYR A 162 -3.53 -10.47 -10.85
N ILE A 163 -2.84 -10.48 -9.70
CA ILE A 163 -2.20 -9.27 -9.13
C ILE A 163 -1.17 -8.72 -10.10
N TYR A 164 -0.23 -9.56 -10.57
CA TYR A 164 0.85 -9.08 -11.43
C TYR A 164 0.36 -8.42 -12.72
N PRO A 165 -0.52 -9.04 -13.54
CA PRO A 165 -1.04 -8.39 -14.72
C PRO A 165 -1.94 -7.18 -14.40
N ALA A 166 -2.63 -7.16 -13.25
CA ALA A 166 -3.51 -6.06 -12.85
C ALA A 166 -2.75 -4.79 -12.46
N LEU A 167 -1.51 -4.92 -11.98
CA LEU A 167 -0.64 -3.79 -11.66
C LEU A 167 -0.18 -3.06 -12.94
N LYS A 168 -0.14 -1.74 -12.87
CA LYS A 168 0.42 -0.90 -13.94
C LYS A 168 1.85 -1.32 -14.27
N PRO A 169 2.22 -1.36 -15.55
CA PRO A 169 3.59 -1.69 -15.98
C PRO A 169 4.54 -0.49 -15.82
N LYS A 170 5.82 -0.68 -16.21
CA LYS A 170 6.83 0.37 -16.37
C LYS A 170 7.19 1.15 -15.10
N GLY A 171 7.05 0.50 -13.95
CA GLY A 171 7.39 1.11 -12.69
C GLY A 171 6.26 1.92 -12.04
N ASP A 172 5.05 1.90 -12.60
CA ASP A 172 3.91 2.66 -12.07
C ASP A 172 2.98 1.81 -11.18
N GLY A 173 3.22 0.49 -11.09
CA GLY A 173 2.44 -0.44 -10.28
C GLY A 173 3.24 -1.02 -9.12
N TYR A 174 2.62 -1.08 -7.95
CA TYR A 174 3.23 -1.56 -6.70
C TYR A 174 2.41 -2.66 -6.06
N LEU A 175 3.08 -3.77 -5.74
CA LEU A 175 2.58 -4.77 -4.80
C LEU A 175 3.17 -4.48 -3.43
N VAL A 176 2.33 -4.38 -2.42
CA VAL A 176 2.76 -4.40 -1.02
C VAL A 176 2.30 -5.71 -0.41
N ALA A 177 3.26 -6.54 0.02
CA ALA A 177 3.00 -7.85 0.62
C ALA A 177 3.34 -7.82 2.11
N HIS A 178 2.40 -8.29 2.94
CA HIS A 178 2.57 -8.43 4.38
C HIS A 178 3.15 -9.81 4.75
N ASP A 179 3.61 -9.96 6.00
CA ASP A 179 4.14 -11.21 6.57
C ASP A 179 5.36 -11.82 5.88
N VAL A 180 6.14 -11.02 5.16
CA VAL A 180 7.29 -11.49 4.35
C VAL A 180 8.50 -11.94 5.18
N TYR A 181 8.45 -11.84 6.50
CA TYR A 181 9.44 -12.41 7.45
C TYR A 181 8.86 -13.56 8.30
N SER A 182 7.61 -13.97 8.02
CA SER A 182 6.93 -15.02 8.75
C SER A 182 6.26 -16.01 7.81
N TRP A 183 4.95 -16.01 7.75
CA TRP A 183 4.18 -16.99 6.99
C TRP A 183 4.31 -16.88 5.46
N CYS A 184 4.64 -15.68 4.95
CA CYS A 184 4.80 -15.42 3.53
C CYS A 184 6.27 -15.28 3.07
N GLU A 185 7.25 -15.66 3.90
CA GLU A 185 8.68 -15.54 3.55
C GLU A 185 9.04 -16.38 2.32
N GLU A 186 8.54 -17.60 2.25
CA GLU A 186 8.78 -18.50 1.11
C GLU A 186 8.16 -17.94 -0.18
N TYR A 187 6.91 -17.46 -0.10
CA TYR A 187 6.25 -16.77 -1.20
C TYR A 187 7.11 -15.63 -1.74
N TYR A 188 7.56 -14.73 -0.86
CA TYR A 188 8.37 -13.59 -1.23
C TYR A 188 9.68 -14.00 -1.92
N LYS A 189 10.38 -15.03 -1.39
CA LYS A 189 11.59 -15.56 -2.01
C LYS A 189 11.33 -16.14 -3.41
N ILE A 190 10.23 -16.86 -3.59
CA ILE A 190 9.86 -17.42 -4.88
C ILE A 190 9.65 -16.31 -5.91
N ILE A 191 8.83 -15.32 -5.62
CA ILE A 191 8.46 -14.29 -6.60
C ILE A 191 9.61 -13.36 -6.98
N LEU A 192 10.59 -13.17 -6.09
CA LEU A 192 11.81 -12.42 -6.41
C LEU A 192 12.77 -13.18 -7.33
N ASN A 193 12.77 -14.52 -7.29
CA ASN A 193 13.66 -15.35 -8.07
C ASN A 193 13.03 -15.90 -9.35
N ASP A 194 11.71 -15.76 -9.52
CA ASP A 194 11.02 -16.23 -10.72
C ASP A 194 11.19 -15.20 -11.86
N PRO A 195 11.86 -15.58 -12.97
CA PRO A 195 12.18 -14.67 -14.07
C PRO A 195 10.97 -14.11 -14.83
N GLN A 196 9.78 -14.70 -14.63
CA GLN A 196 8.55 -14.18 -15.23
C GLN A 196 8.07 -12.88 -14.55
N TYR A 197 8.49 -12.65 -13.29
CA TYR A 197 8.16 -11.44 -12.53
C TYR A 197 9.38 -10.54 -12.45
N LYS A 198 9.21 -9.27 -12.80
CA LYS A 198 10.28 -8.28 -12.75
C LYS A 198 9.97 -7.26 -11.69
N TRP A 199 10.68 -7.36 -10.57
CA TRP A 199 10.49 -6.52 -9.41
C TRP A 199 11.75 -5.73 -9.04
N GLU A 200 11.54 -4.49 -8.64
CA GLU A 200 12.41 -3.75 -7.74
C GLU A 200 11.76 -3.79 -6.35
N SER A 201 12.50 -4.16 -5.31
CA SER A 201 11.89 -4.45 -4.01
C SER A 201 12.70 -3.89 -2.86
N ILE A 202 11.99 -3.33 -1.87
CA ILE A 202 12.49 -3.04 -0.54
C ILE A 202 11.70 -3.84 0.50
N ARG A 203 12.40 -4.29 1.54
CA ARG A 203 11.79 -5.08 2.62
C ARG A 203 12.02 -4.41 3.97
N LEU A 204 10.95 -4.17 4.70
CA LEU A 204 10.96 -3.54 6.01
C LEU A 204 10.85 -4.59 7.11
N MET A 205 11.82 -4.58 8.02
CA MET A 205 12.02 -5.61 9.04
C MET A 205 11.38 -5.22 10.37
N ASN A 206 10.08 -4.94 10.40
CA ASN A 206 9.38 -4.80 11.65
C ASN A 206 8.22 -5.79 11.76
N ASN A 207 8.01 -6.37 12.94
CA ASN A 207 7.06 -7.43 13.22
C ASN A 207 7.17 -8.59 12.21
N TYR A 208 6.09 -8.87 11.49
CA TYR A 208 6.02 -9.96 10.51
C TYR A 208 6.58 -9.57 9.13
N GLY A 209 6.99 -8.30 8.97
CA GLY A 209 7.61 -7.75 7.77
C GLY A 209 6.65 -7.29 6.69
N LEU A 210 7.10 -6.27 5.97
CA LEU A 210 6.41 -5.69 4.82
C LEU A 210 7.38 -5.62 3.64
N ALA A 211 6.97 -6.08 2.46
CA ALA A 211 7.71 -5.87 1.22
C ALA A 211 6.95 -4.90 0.33
N ILE A 212 7.64 -3.89 -0.18
CA ILE A 212 7.13 -2.98 -1.21
C ILE A 212 7.86 -3.33 -2.50
N MET A 213 7.11 -3.77 -3.50
CA MET A 213 7.61 -4.33 -4.74
C MET A 213 7.07 -3.54 -5.93
N ARG A 214 7.96 -2.90 -6.66
CA ARG A 214 7.64 -2.13 -7.85
C ARG A 214 7.70 -3.02 -9.08
N LYS A 215 6.66 -3.02 -9.91
CA LYS A 215 6.62 -3.81 -11.15
C LYS A 215 7.44 -3.14 -12.25
N MET A 216 8.51 -3.80 -12.69
CA MET A 216 9.49 -3.28 -13.64
C MET A 216 9.29 -3.78 -15.08
N GLU A 217 8.23 -4.54 -15.36
CA GLU A 217 7.92 -5.01 -16.71
C GLU A 217 7.77 -3.85 -17.68
N GLY A 218 8.58 -3.88 -18.77
CA GLY A 218 8.59 -2.81 -19.78
C GLY A 218 9.24 -1.49 -19.32
N TYR A 219 9.89 -1.47 -18.14
CA TYR A 219 10.65 -0.32 -17.67
C TYR A 219 11.92 -0.13 -18.52
N ASP A 220 12.15 1.08 -19.00
CA ASP A 220 13.35 1.45 -19.75
C ASP A 220 14.34 2.17 -18.84
N TYR A 221 15.31 1.45 -18.32
CA TYR A 221 16.36 2.00 -17.45
C TYR A 221 17.21 3.09 -18.10
N ASN A 222 17.20 3.20 -19.44
CA ASN A 222 17.94 4.24 -20.17
C ASN A 222 17.16 5.57 -20.28
N LYS A 223 15.89 5.56 -19.89
CA LYS A 223 15.02 6.74 -19.89
C LYS A 223 14.72 7.23 -18.49
N VAL A 224 15.74 7.37 -17.65
CA VAL A 224 15.58 8.09 -16.39
C VAL A 224 15.38 9.56 -16.74
N HIS A 225 14.15 10.02 -16.78
CA HIS A 225 13.84 11.44 -16.87
C HIS A 225 14.10 12.07 -15.50
N TRP A 226 15.29 12.60 -15.31
CA TRP A 226 15.48 13.59 -14.28
C TRP A 226 14.61 14.80 -14.63
N PRO A 227 13.81 15.36 -13.70
CA PRO A 227 13.12 16.61 -13.96
C PRO A 227 14.12 17.64 -14.50
N GLN A 228 13.84 18.23 -15.66
CA GLN A 228 14.69 19.29 -16.20
C GLN A 228 14.67 20.44 -15.18
N GLY A 229 15.75 20.65 -14.47
CA GLY A 229 15.89 21.66 -13.40
C GLY A 229 16.72 21.20 -12.23
N ASP A 230 16.79 19.91 -11.96
CA ASP A 230 17.55 19.33 -10.81
C ASP A 230 18.82 18.61 -11.26
N GLN A 231 19.45 19.01 -12.36
CA GLN A 231 20.82 18.63 -12.59
C GLN A 231 21.66 19.33 -11.50
N PRO A 232 22.36 18.57 -10.62
CA PRO A 232 23.34 19.21 -9.75
C PRO A 232 24.28 19.97 -10.67
N ALA A 233 24.47 21.26 -10.38
CA ALA A 233 25.43 22.05 -11.12
C ALA A 233 26.76 21.26 -11.19
N GLU A 234 27.37 21.20 -12.37
CA GLU A 234 28.63 20.47 -12.60
C GLU A 234 29.81 21.03 -11.78
N ASP A 235 29.54 21.88 -10.82
CA ASP A 235 30.51 22.59 -10.02
C ASP A 235 30.81 21.87 -8.70
N GLY A 236 31.84 21.01 -8.74
CA GLY A 236 32.74 20.95 -7.62
C GLY A 236 32.51 19.90 -6.58
N TYR A 237 32.57 18.62 -6.89
CA TYR A 237 33.28 17.71 -5.97
C TYR A 237 34.78 17.78 -6.27
N VAL A 238 35.46 18.73 -5.62
CA VAL A 238 36.91 18.68 -5.47
C VAL A 238 37.20 17.54 -4.49
N GLN A 239 38.09 16.63 -4.88
CA GLN A 239 38.60 15.49 -4.14
C GLN A 239 39.25 15.89 -2.80
#